data_55d34c59c51b7d1ed6a360ed7247257a
#
_entry.id   55d34c59c51b7d1ed6a360ed7247257a
#
_cell.length_a   1.000
_cell.length_b   1.000
_cell.length_c   1.000
_cell.angle_alpha   90.00
_cell.angle_beta   90.00
_cell.angle_gamma   90.00
#
_symmetry.space_group_name_H-M   'P 1'
#
loop_
_entity.id
_entity.type
_entity.pdbx_description
1 polymer ?
#
loop_
_entity_poly.entity_id
_entity_poly.type
_entity_poly.pdbx_seq_one_letter_code
_entity_poly.pdbx_strand_id
1 'polypeptide(L)'
;ASDVYKRQTYSGATYNCKAVVLCTGTYLKARCIYGDVSNYTGPNGLQAANYLTDSLKELGIEMFRFKTGTPARIAGNTIDYSKMEEQFGDERVVPFSFSTNPEDVQIEQKSCWLTYTNEKTHEIIRANLDRSPLYSGMIEGTGPRYCPSIEDKVVRFADKNRHQVFVEPEGIYTNEMYLGGMSSSLPEDVQYAMYRTVPGLENVKIVRNAYAIEYDCINARQLKASLEFKAIRGLFSGGQFNGSSGYEEAAVQGFMAGVNASMEVLGREQVVLDRSQ
;
A
#
# COMPACT_ATOMS: atom_id res chain seq x y z
N ALA A 1 -3.82 -29.11 -27.08
CA ALA A 1 -2.98 -28.10 -26.46
C ALA A 1 -2.89 -28.44 -24.98
N SER A 2 -1.70 -28.58 -24.46
CA SER A 2 -1.52 -28.90 -23.01
C SER A 2 -1.96 -27.71 -22.18
N ASP A 3 -2.96 -27.88 -21.33
CA ASP A 3 -3.45 -26.90 -20.36
C ASP A 3 -2.48 -26.77 -19.16
N VAL A 4 -1.19 -26.94 -19.38
CA VAL A 4 -0.16 -26.91 -18.33
C VAL A 4 0.76 -25.73 -18.54
N TYR A 5 0.79 -24.83 -17.53
CA TYR A 5 1.72 -23.70 -17.49
C TYR A 5 2.98 -24.07 -16.73
N LYS A 6 4.13 -23.59 -17.20
CA LYS A 6 5.38 -23.67 -16.48
C LYS A 6 5.68 -22.34 -15.83
N ARG A 7 5.99 -22.36 -14.53
CA ARG A 7 6.47 -21.18 -13.78
C ARG A 7 7.80 -21.53 -13.17
N GLN A 8 8.77 -20.67 -13.38
CA GLN A 8 10.11 -20.84 -12.84
C GLN A 8 10.37 -19.75 -11.78
N THR A 9 10.89 -20.16 -10.64
CA THR A 9 11.36 -19.25 -9.60
C THR A 9 12.74 -18.70 -9.92
N TYR A 10 13.14 -17.64 -9.23
CA TYR A 10 14.49 -17.08 -9.34
C TYR A 10 15.57 -18.11 -9.03
N SER A 11 15.32 -19.05 -8.10
CA SER A 11 16.22 -20.15 -7.75
C SER A 11 16.26 -21.30 -8.76
N GLY A 12 15.50 -21.21 -9.86
CA GLY A 12 15.47 -22.21 -10.94
C GLY A 12 14.44 -23.32 -10.76
N ALA A 13 13.69 -23.38 -9.65
CA ALA A 13 12.64 -24.37 -9.49
C ALA A 13 11.50 -24.14 -10.49
N THR A 14 11.03 -25.20 -11.11
CA THR A 14 9.93 -25.15 -12.12
C THR A 14 8.68 -25.82 -11.59
N TYR A 15 7.57 -25.12 -11.65
CA TYR A 15 6.25 -25.61 -11.28
C TYR A 15 5.38 -25.77 -12.52
N ASN A 16 4.83 -26.97 -12.72
CA ASN A 16 3.79 -27.23 -13.71
C ASN A 16 2.43 -27.03 -13.05
N CYS A 17 1.58 -26.18 -13.62
CA CYS A 17 0.29 -25.84 -13.03
C CYS A 17 -0.77 -25.65 -14.12
N LYS A 18 -2.05 -25.82 -13.78
CA LYS A 18 -3.20 -25.59 -14.67
C LYS A 18 -3.69 -24.17 -14.63
N ALA A 19 -3.46 -23.46 -13.55
CA ALA A 19 -3.78 -22.04 -13.41
C ALA A 19 -2.74 -21.33 -12.55
N VAL A 20 -2.62 -20.01 -12.73
CA VAL A 20 -1.72 -19.13 -11.96
C VAL A 20 -2.48 -17.89 -11.53
N VAL A 21 -2.30 -17.48 -10.28
CA VAL A 21 -2.81 -16.21 -9.76
C VAL A 21 -1.64 -15.32 -9.41
N LEU A 22 -1.60 -14.13 -10.00
CA LEU A 22 -0.57 -13.12 -9.73
C LEU A 22 -1.07 -12.10 -8.69
N CYS A 23 -0.44 -12.08 -7.51
CA CYS A 23 -0.74 -11.14 -6.42
C CYS A 23 0.58 -10.53 -5.90
N THR A 24 1.31 -9.85 -6.78
CA THR A 24 2.68 -9.41 -6.54
C THR A 24 2.80 -8.14 -5.69
N GLY A 25 1.67 -7.52 -5.35
CA GLY A 25 1.68 -6.30 -4.54
C GLY A 25 2.50 -5.18 -5.18
N THR A 26 3.40 -4.58 -4.41
CA THR A 26 4.27 -3.47 -4.82
C THR A 26 5.71 -3.90 -5.12
N TYR A 27 5.95 -5.20 -5.39
CA TYR A 27 7.32 -5.73 -5.48
C TYR A 27 7.92 -5.76 -6.89
N LEU A 28 7.09 -5.70 -7.95
CA LEU A 28 7.62 -5.79 -9.33
C LEU A 28 8.40 -4.55 -9.71
N LYS A 29 9.69 -4.75 -10.03
CA LYS A 29 10.66 -3.67 -10.31
C LYS A 29 10.51 -2.50 -9.33
N ALA A 30 10.33 -2.84 -8.04
CA ALA A 30 10.08 -1.89 -6.98
C ALA A 30 11.26 -0.95 -6.77
N ARG A 31 10.96 0.33 -6.51
CA ARG A 31 11.92 1.38 -6.21
C ARG A 31 11.37 2.27 -5.11
N CYS A 32 12.03 2.32 -3.96
CA CYS A 32 11.69 3.19 -2.83
C CYS A 32 12.44 4.51 -2.94
N ILE A 33 11.75 5.64 -2.80
CA ILE A 33 12.27 6.96 -3.10
C ILE A 33 11.90 7.94 -1.99
N TYR A 34 12.87 8.70 -1.48
CA TYR A 34 12.65 9.85 -0.60
C TYR A 34 13.81 10.85 -0.78
N GLY A 35 13.49 12.14 -0.93
CA GLY A 35 14.49 13.14 -1.33
C GLY A 35 15.26 12.69 -2.57
N ASP A 36 16.58 12.78 -2.53
CA ASP A 36 17.46 12.37 -3.62
C ASP A 36 17.85 10.89 -3.57
N VAL A 37 17.31 10.12 -2.60
CA VAL A 37 17.64 8.71 -2.39
C VAL A 37 16.69 7.82 -3.18
N SER A 38 17.25 6.90 -3.95
CA SER A 38 16.52 5.91 -4.74
C SER A 38 17.07 4.51 -4.48
N ASN A 39 16.29 3.68 -3.79
CA ASN A 39 16.66 2.30 -3.45
C ASN A 39 15.84 1.31 -4.28
N TYR A 40 16.52 0.45 -5.06
CA TYR A 40 15.86 -0.58 -5.88
C TYR A 40 15.51 -1.80 -5.03
N THR A 41 14.64 -1.59 -4.07
CA THR A 41 14.13 -2.60 -3.13
C THR A 41 12.61 -2.58 -3.10
N GLY A 42 12.00 -3.66 -2.61
CA GLY A 42 10.63 -3.67 -2.16
C GLY A 42 10.45 -2.93 -0.82
N PRO A 43 9.23 -2.97 -0.26
CA PRO A 43 8.92 -2.36 1.03
C PRO A 43 9.88 -2.80 2.14
N ASN A 44 10.25 -1.89 3.04
CA ASN A 44 11.11 -2.17 4.19
C ASN A 44 12.48 -2.78 3.84
N GLY A 45 13.02 -2.48 2.67
CA GLY A 45 14.31 -3.02 2.21
C GLY A 45 14.28 -4.49 1.77
N LEU A 46 13.10 -5.10 1.65
CA LEU A 46 12.95 -6.45 1.10
C LEU A 46 13.32 -6.48 -0.38
N GLN A 47 13.70 -7.63 -0.88
CA GLN A 47 14.13 -7.79 -2.27
C GLN A 47 12.99 -7.49 -3.24
N ALA A 48 13.26 -6.68 -4.27
CA ALA A 48 12.33 -6.46 -5.37
C ALA A 48 12.31 -7.67 -6.32
N ALA A 49 11.16 -7.88 -7.00
CA ALA A 49 11.00 -8.90 -8.04
C ALA A 49 11.28 -8.27 -9.42
N ASN A 50 12.46 -8.51 -9.98
CA ASN A 50 12.94 -7.75 -11.14
C ASN A 50 12.73 -8.43 -12.49
N TYR A 51 12.40 -9.74 -12.52
CA TYR A 51 12.40 -10.50 -13.79
C TYR A 51 11.00 -10.80 -14.33
N LEU A 52 9.97 -10.86 -13.48
CA LEU A 52 8.63 -11.27 -13.91
C LEU A 52 8.01 -10.27 -14.90
N THR A 53 8.26 -8.98 -14.74
CA THR A 53 7.73 -7.95 -15.64
C THR A 53 8.13 -8.21 -17.09
N ASP A 54 9.37 -8.57 -17.34
CA ASP A 54 9.87 -8.78 -18.69
C ASP A 54 9.21 -10.02 -19.32
N SER A 55 9.06 -11.10 -18.56
CA SER A 55 8.32 -12.30 -18.99
C SER A 55 6.84 -12.00 -19.29
N LEU A 56 6.19 -11.12 -18.51
CA LEU A 56 4.80 -10.73 -18.76
C LEU A 56 4.67 -9.89 -20.04
N LYS A 57 5.63 -8.98 -20.30
CA LYS A 57 5.70 -8.20 -21.53
C LYS A 57 5.92 -9.08 -22.76
N GLU A 58 6.78 -10.10 -22.67
CA GLU A 58 6.99 -11.10 -23.75
C GLU A 58 5.69 -11.87 -24.08
N LEU A 59 4.82 -12.06 -23.10
CA LEU A 59 3.48 -12.65 -23.29
C LEU A 59 2.44 -11.66 -23.83
N GLY A 60 2.83 -10.43 -24.15
CA GLY A 60 1.95 -9.39 -24.67
C GLY A 60 1.11 -8.66 -23.60
N ILE A 61 1.45 -8.80 -22.34
CA ILE A 61 0.75 -8.09 -21.25
C ILE A 61 1.25 -6.64 -21.19
N GLU A 62 0.32 -5.71 -21.29
CA GLU A 62 0.59 -4.28 -21.14
C GLU A 62 0.79 -3.94 -19.66
N MET A 63 1.92 -3.31 -19.37
CA MET A 63 2.32 -2.93 -18.03
C MET A 63 2.30 -1.43 -17.86
N PHE A 64 1.91 -0.98 -16.66
CA PHE A 64 1.98 0.40 -16.20
C PHE A 64 2.95 0.51 -15.03
N ARG A 65 3.28 1.75 -14.67
CA ARG A 65 4.04 2.05 -13.48
C ARG A 65 3.20 2.85 -12.51
N PHE A 66 2.98 2.31 -11.31
CA PHE A 66 2.24 2.98 -10.25
C PHE A 66 3.15 3.41 -9.12
N LYS A 67 2.67 4.41 -8.38
CA LYS A 67 3.32 4.95 -7.18
C LYS A 67 2.34 4.89 -6.02
N THR A 68 2.77 4.37 -4.90
CA THR A 68 2.12 4.56 -3.61
C THR A 68 3.13 5.12 -2.61
N GLY A 69 2.76 5.24 -1.34
CA GLY A 69 3.65 5.74 -0.30
C GLY A 69 3.30 5.19 1.06
N THR A 70 4.24 5.32 1.97
CA THR A 70 4.07 4.96 3.36
C THR A 70 4.56 6.12 4.24
N PRO A 71 3.93 6.38 5.40
CA PRO A 71 4.45 7.34 6.35
C PRO A 71 5.63 6.78 7.14
N ALA A 72 6.29 7.65 7.90
CA ALA A 72 7.35 7.25 8.80
C ALA A 72 6.84 6.32 9.92
N ARG A 73 7.73 5.47 10.41
CA ARG A 73 7.61 4.81 11.71
C ARG A 73 8.41 5.59 12.72
N ILE A 74 7.81 5.86 13.86
CA ILE A 74 8.40 6.68 14.92
C ILE A 74 8.45 5.90 16.23
N ALA A 75 9.35 6.28 17.12
CA ALA A 75 9.48 5.66 18.43
C ALA A 75 8.39 6.17 19.39
N GLY A 76 7.50 5.28 19.84
CA GLY A 76 6.36 5.61 20.68
C GLY A 76 6.72 6.26 22.01
N ASN A 77 7.89 5.91 22.60
CA ASN A 77 8.41 6.50 23.82
C ASN A 77 8.93 7.96 23.68
N THR A 78 8.87 8.53 22.48
CA THR A 78 9.25 9.92 22.19
C THR A 78 8.06 10.83 21.95
N ILE A 79 6.84 10.30 22.09
CA ILE A 79 5.58 10.97 21.81
C ILE A 79 4.99 11.51 23.12
N ASP A 80 4.50 12.74 23.10
CA ASP A 80 3.71 13.33 24.18
C ASP A 80 2.22 13.13 23.88
N TYR A 81 1.69 12.00 24.30
CA TYR A 81 0.28 11.61 24.10
C TYR A 81 -0.71 12.56 24.78
N SER A 82 -0.27 13.34 25.80
CA SER A 82 -1.15 14.29 26.49
C SER A 82 -1.64 15.43 25.59
N LYS A 83 -1.03 15.62 24.42
CA LYS A 83 -1.39 16.63 23.41
C LYS A 83 -2.24 16.05 22.27
N MET A 84 -2.65 14.82 22.39
CA MET A 84 -3.41 14.11 21.36
C MET A 84 -4.74 13.62 21.93
N GLU A 85 -5.70 13.39 21.05
CA GLU A 85 -7.00 12.80 21.38
C GLU A 85 -6.91 11.29 21.26
N GLU A 86 -7.12 10.58 22.36
CA GLU A 86 -7.14 9.12 22.36
C GLU A 86 -8.40 8.60 21.65
N GLN A 87 -8.21 7.73 20.69
CA GLN A 87 -9.27 7.04 19.96
C GLN A 87 -9.34 5.59 20.45
N PHE A 88 -10.32 5.32 21.26
CA PHE A 88 -10.57 3.98 21.81
C PHE A 88 -11.17 3.07 20.74
N GLY A 89 -11.05 1.76 20.94
CA GLY A 89 -11.80 0.78 20.16
C GLY A 89 -13.30 0.82 20.45
N ASP A 90 -14.07 0.07 19.67
CA ASP A 90 -15.52 0.00 19.85
C ASP A 90 -15.91 -0.61 21.20
N GLU A 91 -16.88 -0.01 21.90
CA GLU A 91 -17.43 -0.57 23.15
C GLU A 91 -18.03 -1.96 22.93
N ARG A 92 -18.64 -2.17 21.76
CA ARG A 92 -19.17 -3.46 21.32
C ARG A 92 -18.40 -3.93 20.10
N VAL A 93 -17.68 -5.03 20.24
CA VAL A 93 -16.99 -5.65 19.10
C VAL A 93 -18.01 -6.19 18.10
N VAL A 94 -17.89 -5.76 16.85
CA VAL A 94 -18.64 -6.30 15.72
C VAL A 94 -17.68 -7.17 14.90
N PRO A 95 -17.86 -8.51 14.92
CA PRO A 95 -16.99 -9.41 14.14
C PRO A 95 -17.11 -9.15 12.64
N PHE A 96 -16.03 -9.34 11.89
CA PHE A 96 -16.04 -9.29 10.43
C PHE A 96 -16.72 -10.51 9.78
N SER A 97 -16.82 -11.62 10.51
CA SER A 97 -17.47 -12.84 10.02
C SER A 97 -18.85 -13.01 10.63
N PHE A 98 -19.85 -13.31 9.80
CA PHE A 98 -21.22 -13.62 10.23
C PHE A 98 -21.32 -14.91 11.08
N SER A 99 -20.32 -15.79 11.02
CA SER A 99 -20.25 -17.03 11.80
C SER A 99 -19.53 -16.87 13.12
N THR A 100 -18.95 -15.72 13.42
CA THR A 100 -18.30 -15.44 14.70
C THR A 100 -19.31 -14.82 15.67
N ASN A 101 -19.48 -15.46 16.84
CA ASN A 101 -20.30 -14.89 17.91
C ASN A 101 -19.54 -13.71 18.55
N PRO A 102 -20.12 -12.49 18.63
CA PRO A 102 -19.46 -11.34 19.26
C PRO A 102 -18.99 -11.59 20.70
N GLU A 103 -19.69 -12.43 21.45
CA GLU A 103 -19.37 -12.75 22.84
C GLU A 103 -18.10 -13.59 22.99
N ASP A 104 -17.69 -14.30 21.91
CA ASP A 104 -16.49 -15.11 21.89
C ASP A 104 -15.25 -14.30 21.53
N VAL A 105 -15.41 -13.03 21.10
CA VAL A 105 -14.31 -12.15 20.72
C VAL A 105 -13.77 -11.42 21.96
N GLN A 106 -12.73 -11.98 22.56
CA GLN A 106 -12.04 -11.39 23.71
C GLN A 106 -10.67 -10.87 23.26
N ILE A 107 -10.65 -9.67 22.68
CA ILE A 107 -9.42 -9.01 22.23
C ILE A 107 -9.18 -7.77 23.10
N GLU A 108 -7.98 -7.63 23.65
CA GLU A 108 -7.52 -6.39 24.24
C GLU A 108 -7.34 -5.36 23.11
N GLN A 109 -8.28 -4.43 23.00
CA GLN A 109 -8.22 -3.39 21.98
C GLN A 109 -7.09 -2.40 22.31
N LYS A 110 -6.37 -1.95 21.28
CA LYS A 110 -5.35 -0.93 21.39
C LYS A 110 -5.86 0.39 20.84
N SER A 111 -5.68 1.45 21.59
CA SER A 111 -6.02 2.81 21.15
C SER A 111 -5.06 3.29 20.07
N CYS A 112 -5.54 4.16 19.21
CA CYS A 112 -4.71 5.07 18.43
C CYS A 112 -4.92 6.51 18.93
N TRP A 113 -4.13 7.46 18.45
CA TRP A 113 -4.22 8.85 18.88
C TRP A 113 -4.37 9.77 17.68
N LEU A 114 -5.26 10.73 17.79
CA LEU A 114 -5.52 11.74 16.78
C LEU A 114 -4.82 13.05 17.15
N THR A 115 -4.06 13.58 16.21
CA THR A 115 -3.50 14.93 16.22
C THR A 115 -3.64 15.57 14.85
N TYR A 116 -3.06 16.73 14.64
CA TYR A 116 -3.24 17.50 13.41
C TYR A 116 -1.94 18.17 12.97
N THR A 117 -1.73 18.26 11.66
CA THR A 117 -0.79 19.24 11.11
C THR A 117 -1.27 20.66 11.42
N ASN A 118 -0.41 21.65 11.22
CA ASN A 118 -0.72 23.05 11.39
C ASN A 118 -0.05 23.89 10.30
N GLU A 119 -0.27 25.20 10.31
CA GLU A 119 0.27 26.10 9.28
C GLU A 119 1.80 25.99 9.17
N LYS A 120 2.51 25.91 10.31
CA LYS A 120 3.97 25.74 10.30
C LYS A 120 4.43 24.45 9.64
N THR A 121 3.67 23.36 9.83
CA THR A 121 3.90 22.10 9.10
C THR A 121 3.76 22.33 7.60
N HIS A 122 2.69 23.01 7.19
CA HIS A 122 2.39 23.29 5.77
C HIS A 122 3.41 24.22 5.13
N GLU A 123 3.89 25.24 5.86
CA GLU A 123 4.96 26.14 5.41
C GLU A 123 6.26 25.36 5.10
N ILE A 124 6.67 24.46 5.99
CA ILE A 124 7.85 23.62 5.78
C ILE A 124 7.68 22.76 4.53
N ILE A 125 6.51 22.13 4.36
CA ILE A 125 6.23 21.30 3.18
C ILE A 125 6.28 22.15 1.91
N ARG A 126 5.59 23.29 1.86
CA ARG A 126 5.56 24.18 0.69
C ARG A 126 6.95 24.70 0.32
N ALA A 127 7.77 25.01 1.30
CA ALA A 127 9.14 25.50 1.09
C ALA A 127 10.12 24.44 0.54
N ASN A 128 9.72 23.16 0.55
CA ASN A 128 10.57 22.04 0.13
C ASN A 128 9.92 21.17 -0.98
N LEU A 129 8.92 21.69 -1.69
CA LEU A 129 8.27 20.92 -2.76
C LEU A 129 9.23 20.60 -3.90
N ASP A 130 10.18 21.49 -4.20
CA ASP A 130 11.23 21.28 -5.19
C ASP A 130 12.18 20.10 -4.83
N ARG A 131 12.26 19.75 -3.55
CA ARG A 131 13.03 18.60 -3.03
C ARG A 131 12.21 17.31 -2.96
N SER A 132 10.92 17.37 -3.27
CA SER A 132 10.06 16.19 -3.30
C SER A 132 10.19 15.44 -4.61
N PRO A 133 10.52 14.13 -4.61
CA PRO A 133 10.55 13.28 -5.80
C PRO A 133 9.25 13.33 -6.62
N LEU A 134 8.12 13.59 -5.96
CA LEU A 134 6.82 13.71 -6.61
C LEU A 134 6.73 14.97 -7.52
N TYR A 135 7.37 16.07 -7.12
CA TYR A 135 7.33 17.35 -7.83
C TYR A 135 8.57 17.61 -8.67
N SER A 136 9.69 16.95 -8.38
CA SER A 136 10.93 17.07 -9.17
C SER A 136 10.93 16.24 -10.46
N GLY A 137 9.93 15.37 -10.65
CA GLY A 137 9.84 14.48 -11.81
C GLY A 137 10.67 13.18 -11.66
N MET A 138 11.23 12.90 -10.48
CA MET A 138 11.95 11.64 -10.22
C MET A 138 11.00 10.44 -10.16
N ILE A 139 9.75 10.67 -9.73
CA ILE A 139 8.69 9.67 -9.73
C ILE A 139 7.98 9.70 -11.08
N GLU A 140 8.03 8.58 -11.80
CA GLU A 140 7.37 8.38 -13.10
C GLU A 140 5.99 7.75 -12.96
N GLY A 141 5.75 7.02 -11.86
CA GLY A 141 4.53 6.27 -11.61
C GLY A 141 3.34 7.15 -11.29
N THR A 142 2.18 6.78 -11.81
CA THR A 142 0.90 7.43 -11.48
C THR A 142 0.46 7.02 -10.08
N GLY A 143 0.07 8.00 -9.25
CA GLY A 143 -0.52 7.73 -7.94
C GLY A 143 -1.93 7.15 -8.05
N PRO A 144 -2.26 6.10 -7.31
CA PRO A 144 -3.63 5.59 -7.23
C PRO A 144 -4.53 6.59 -6.48
N ARG A 145 -5.85 6.46 -6.70
CA ARG A 145 -6.86 7.44 -6.23
C ARG A 145 -6.84 7.70 -4.72
N TYR A 146 -6.53 6.70 -3.90
CA TYR A 146 -6.75 6.75 -2.45
C TYR A 146 -5.47 6.88 -1.61
N CYS A 147 -4.32 7.20 -2.20
CA CYS A 147 -3.06 7.34 -1.47
C CYS A 147 -2.38 8.68 -1.76
N PRO A 148 -2.99 9.83 -1.38
CA PRO A 148 -2.33 11.12 -1.50
C PRO A 148 -1.24 11.22 -0.43
N SER A 149 -0.06 11.72 -0.81
CA SER A 149 0.98 12.12 0.14
C SER A 149 0.55 13.37 0.90
N ILE A 150 1.23 13.69 2.00
CA ILE A 150 0.96 14.93 2.73
C ILE A 150 1.26 16.17 1.86
N GLU A 151 2.27 16.11 0.99
CA GLU A 151 2.57 17.16 0.02
C GLU A 151 1.38 17.40 -0.92
N ASP A 152 0.78 16.33 -1.45
CA ASP A 152 -0.43 16.42 -2.27
C ASP A 152 -1.61 17.06 -1.53
N LYS A 153 -1.81 16.68 -0.26
CA LYS A 153 -2.87 17.26 0.56
C LYS A 153 -2.69 18.76 0.76
N VAL A 154 -1.47 19.18 1.11
CA VAL A 154 -1.14 20.60 1.35
C VAL A 154 -1.26 21.44 0.09
N VAL A 155 -0.97 20.88 -1.08
CA VAL A 155 -1.09 21.60 -2.37
C VAL A 155 -2.54 21.61 -2.86
N ARG A 156 -3.21 20.45 -2.88
CA ARG A 156 -4.57 20.33 -3.43
C ARG A 156 -5.66 20.94 -2.55
N PHE A 157 -5.45 20.94 -1.25
CA PHE A 157 -6.37 21.49 -0.24
C PHE A 157 -5.72 22.67 0.49
N ALA A 158 -5.19 23.63 -0.26
CA ALA A 158 -4.47 24.78 0.27
C ALA A 158 -5.33 25.69 1.17
N ASP A 159 -6.66 25.59 1.08
CA ASP A 159 -7.63 26.25 1.93
C ASP A 159 -7.74 25.63 3.33
N LYS A 160 -7.21 24.43 3.52
CA LYS A 160 -7.22 23.74 4.82
C LYS A 160 -6.00 24.12 5.63
N ASN A 161 -6.21 24.58 6.84
CA ASN A 161 -5.16 24.96 7.79
C ASN A 161 -4.60 23.77 8.58
N ARG A 162 -5.22 22.60 8.50
CA ARG A 162 -4.78 21.36 9.16
C ARG A 162 -5.28 20.12 8.44
N HIS A 163 -4.54 19.03 8.60
CA HIS A 163 -4.91 17.66 8.19
C HIS A 163 -4.79 16.72 9.38
N GLN A 164 -5.63 15.71 9.44
CA GLN A 164 -5.61 14.68 10.47
C GLN A 164 -4.33 13.85 10.38
N VAL A 165 -3.77 13.53 11.54
CA VAL A 165 -2.64 12.64 11.73
C VAL A 165 -3.03 11.61 12.77
N PHE A 166 -3.04 10.35 12.38
CA PHE A 166 -3.26 9.24 13.29
C PHE A 166 -1.94 8.63 13.73
N VAL A 167 -1.77 8.45 15.02
CA VAL A 167 -0.63 7.75 15.60
C VAL A 167 -1.11 6.37 16.03
N GLU A 168 -0.70 5.37 15.29
CA GLU A 168 -1.24 4.00 15.37
C GLU A 168 -0.13 3.02 15.77
N PRO A 169 -0.36 2.11 16.75
CA PRO A 169 0.64 1.11 17.08
C PRO A 169 0.87 0.16 15.90
N GLU A 170 2.13 -0.04 15.51
CA GLU A 170 2.50 -0.98 14.43
C GLU A 170 2.28 -2.45 14.86
N GLY A 171 2.20 -2.71 16.16
CA GLY A 171 1.93 -4.01 16.74
C GLY A 171 2.03 -4.01 18.25
N ILE A 172 1.54 -5.07 18.89
CA ILE A 172 1.46 -5.17 20.36
C ILE A 172 2.83 -5.43 21.04
N TYR A 173 3.82 -5.89 20.28
CA TYR A 173 5.15 -6.24 20.79
C TYR A 173 6.25 -5.28 20.33
N THR A 174 5.89 -4.15 19.77
CA THR A 174 6.85 -3.14 19.30
C THR A 174 6.52 -1.76 19.87
N ASN A 175 7.54 -0.92 19.99
CA ASN A 175 7.38 0.49 20.35
C ASN A 175 7.29 1.39 19.10
N GLU A 176 7.16 0.79 17.91
CA GLU A 176 7.02 1.55 16.68
C GLU A 176 5.57 2.00 16.48
N MET A 177 5.41 3.26 16.14
CA MET A 177 4.13 3.87 15.83
C MET A 177 4.11 4.33 14.36
N TYR A 178 2.99 4.09 13.69
CA TYR A 178 2.71 4.48 12.33
C TYR A 178 2.05 5.86 12.30
N LEU A 179 2.55 6.77 11.45
CA LEU A 179 1.99 8.13 11.31
C LEU A 179 0.97 8.19 10.17
N GLY A 180 -0.23 7.65 10.40
CA GLY A 180 -1.33 7.67 9.45
C GLY A 180 -1.63 9.09 8.96
N GLY A 181 -1.74 9.26 7.64
CA GLY A 181 -2.01 10.56 7.02
C GLY A 181 -0.79 11.39 6.64
N MET A 182 0.42 10.96 7.04
CA MET A 182 1.70 11.66 6.80
C MET A 182 2.62 10.94 5.80
N SER A 183 2.07 10.14 4.88
CA SER A 183 2.86 9.57 3.79
C SER A 183 3.59 10.68 3.02
N SER A 184 4.88 10.51 2.77
CA SER A 184 5.72 11.53 2.17
C SER A 184 6.88 10.93 1.40
N SER A 185 7.37 11.66 0.42
CA SER A 185 8.65 11.38 -0.25
C SER A 185 9.70 12.45 -0.02
N LEU A 186 9.41 13.42 0.83
CA LEU A 186 10.37 14.48 1.21
C LEU A 186 11.64 13.89 1.84
N PRO A 187 12.79 14.58 1.74
CA PRO A 187 14.03 14.13 2.36
C PRO A 187 13.94 14.06 3.88
N GLU A 188 14.81 13.26 4.50
CA GLU A 188 14.80 12.96 5.93
C GLU A 188 14.82 14.20 6.82
N ASP A 189 15.66 15.19 6.49
CA ASP A 189 15.76 16.45 7.25
C ASP A 189 14.42 17.22 7.24
N VAL A 190 13.71 17.20 6.12
CA VAL A 190 12.39 17.82 6.00
C VAL A 190 11.34 17.02 6.76
N GLN A 191 11.41 15.68 6.72
CA GLN A 191 10.52 14.82 7.49
C GLN A 191 10.64 15.11 8.99
N TYR A 192 11.87 15.19 9.53
CA TYR A 192 12.07 15.60 10.91
C TYR A 192 11.53 17.00 11.20
N ALA A 193 11.80 17.97 10.35
CA ALA A 193 11.36 19.35 10.54
C ALA A 193 9.83 19.45 10.58
N MET A 194 9.12 18.82 9.64
CA MET A 194 7.66 18.88 9.57
C MET A 194 6.99 18.10 10.72
N TYR A 195 7.49 16.91 11.08
CA TYR A 195 6.88 16.12 12.17
C TYR A 195 7.00 16.85 13.52
N ARG A 196 8.12 17.50 13.80
CA ARG A 196 8.33 18.22 15.05
C ARG A 196 7.48 19.48 15.22
N THR A 197 6.73 19.89 14.20
CA THR A 197 5.73 20.94 14.32
C THR A 197 4.35 20.43 14.73
N VAL A 198 4.13 19.12 14.65
CA VAL A 198 2.85 18.50 14.98
C VAL A 198 2.73 18.35 16.51
N PRO A 199 1.60 18.76 17.13
CA PRO A 199 1.40 18.62 18.56
C PRO A 199 1.62 17.19 19.06
N GLY A 200 2.46 17.03 20.08
CA GLY A 200 2.83 15.74 20.66
C GLY A 200 4.03 15.06 19.96
N LEU A 201 4.50 15.57 18.82
CA LEU A 201 5.65 15.03 18.09
C LEU A 201 6.91 15.92 18.17
N GLU A 202 6.96 16.91 19.03
CA GLU A 202 8.04 17.89 19.10
C GLU A 202 9.42 17.25 19.34
N ASN A 203 9.45 16.13 20.06
CA ASN A 203 10.66 15.38 20.38
C ASN A 203 10.77 14.04 19.64
N VAL A 204 9.98 13.86 18.59
CA VAL A 204 9.87 12.59 17.86
C VAL A 204 11.23 12.11 17.33
N LYS A 205 11.43 10.80 17.43
CA LYS A 205 12.53 10.08 16.77
C LYS A 205 11.95 9.19 15.67
N ILE A 206 12.42 9.36 14.45
CA ILE A 206 12.08 8.50 13.33
C ILE A 206 12.86 7.18 13.47
N VAL A 207 12.16 6.08 13.38
CA VAL A 207 12.74 4.72 13.32
C VAL A 207 12.96 4.30 11.88
N ARG A 208 11.98 4.61 11.01
CA ARG A 208 12.04 4.40 9.57
C ARG A 208 11.43 5.60 8.86
N ASN A 209 12.11 6.12 7.85
CA ASN A 209 11.62 7.26 7.08
C ASN A 209 10.36 6.91 6.27
N ALA A 210 9.52 7.90 6.02
CA ALA A 210 8.52 7.84 4.98
C ALA A 210 9.21 7.73 3.61
N TYR A 211 8.56 7.04 2.67
CA TYR A 211 9.04 6.94 1.29
C TYR A 211 7.87 6.75 0.31
N ALA A 212 8.09 7.16 -0.92
CA ALA A 212 7.28 6.69 -2.04
C ALA A 212 7.85 5.37 -2.56
N ILE A 213 6.98 4.48 -3.02
CA ILE A 213 7.38 3.28 -3.74
C ILE A 213 6.75 3.26 -5.12
N GLU A 214 7.57 3.08 -6.14
CA GLU A 214 7.12 2.78 -7.49
C GLU A 214 7.24 1.28 -7.77
N TYR A 215 6.30 0.76 -8.54
CA TYR A 215 6.24 -0.65 -8.90
C TYR A 215 5.49 -0.83 -10.21
N ASP A 216 5.76 -1.94 -10.90
CA ASP A 216 5.03 -2.30 -12.10
C ASP A 216 3.68 -2.96 -11.75
N CYS A 217 2.67 -2.59 -12.48
CA CYS A 217 1.32 -3.15 -12.44
C CYS A 217 0.80 -3.36 -13.86
N ILE A 218 -0.35 -4.02 -14.01
CA ILE A 218 -0.96 -4.25 -15.31
C ILE A 218 -1.99 -3.18 -15.66
N ASN A 219 -2.26 -3.03 -16.96
CA ASN A 219 -3.51 -2.44 -17.40
C ASN A 219 -4.66 -3.41 -17.11
N ALA A 220 -5.44 -3.14 -16.05
CA ALA A 220 -6.53 -4.02 -15.62
C ALA A 220 -7.65 -4.22 -16.68
N ARG A 221 -7.71 -3.38 -17.72
CA ARG A 221 -8.62 -3.57 -18.86
C ARG A 221 -8.35 -4.85 -19.65
N GLN A 222 -7.19 -5.47 -19.48
CA GLN A 222 -6.83 -6.76 -20.05
C GLN A 222 -7.49 -7.95 -19.33
N LEU A 223 -8.10 -7.72 -18.17
CA LEU A 223 -8.80 -8.74 -17.39
C LEU A 223 -10.27 -8.85 -17.81
N LYS A 224 -10.79 -10.07 -17.72
CA LYS A 224 -12.24 -10.33 -17.68
C LYS A 224 -12.78 -9.91 -16.30
N ALA A 225 -14.10 -9.85 -16.16
CA ALA A 225 -14.75 -9.60 -14.87
C ALA A 225 -14.43 -10.67 -13.80
N SER A 226 -14.05 -11.87 -14.23
CA SER A 226 -13.57 -12.97 -13.39
C SER A 226 -12.12 -12.84 -12.91
N LEU A 227 -11.42 -11.74 -13.27
CA LEU A 227 -10.01 -11.48 -13.02
C LEU A 227 -9.03 -12.37 -13.80
N GLU A 228 -9.51 -13.12 -14.78
CA GLU A 228 -8.68 -13.85 -15.73
C GLU A 228 -8.20 -12.91 -16.85
N PHE A 229 -6.96 -13.08 -17.32
CA PHE A 229 -6.48 -12.36 -18.50
C PHE A 229 -7.26 -12.79 -19.76
N LYS A 230 -7.69 -11.80 -20.56
CA LYS A 230 -8.42 -12.04 -21.80
C LYS A 230 -7.61 -12.83 -22.82
N ALA A 231 -6.30 -12.56 -22.89
CA ALA A 231 -5.39 -13.15 -23.86
C ALA A 231 -4.78 -14.48 -23.41
N ILE A 232 -4.81 -14.79 -22.11
CA ILE A 232 -4.10 -15.95 -21.55
C ILE A 232 -5.04 -16.71 -20.62
N ARG A 233 -5.60 -17.81 -21.11
CA ARG A 233 -6.49 -18.69 -20.32
C ARG A 233 -5.73 -19.26 -19.12
N GLY A 234 -6.37 -19.32 -17.95
CA GLY A 234 -5.79 -19.86 -16.73
C GLY A 234 -4.79 -18.95 -16.01
N LEU A 235 -4.55 -17.75 -16.55
CA LEU A 235 -3.77 -16.71 -15.85
C LEU A 235 -4.72 -15.68 -15.25
N PHE A 236 -4.66 -15.53 -13.92
CA PHE A 236 -5.48 -14.63 -13.13
C PHE A 236 -4.62 -13.61 -12.40
N SER A 237 -5.24 -12.52 -11.97
CA SER A 237 -4.53 -11.46 -11.26
C SER A 237 -5.42 -10.81 -10.22
N GLY A 238 -4.82 -10.39 -9.10
CA GLY A 238 -5.53 -9.72 -8.00
C GLY A 238 -4.67 -8.73 -7.23
N GLY A 239 -5.36 -7.85 -6.51
CA GLY A 239 -4.75 -6.91 -5.58
C GLY A 239 -4.09 -5.71 -6.24
N GLN A 240 -3.06 -5.20 -5.61
CA GLN A 240 -2.40 -3.95 -6.02
C GLN A 240 -1.75 -4.05 -7.40
N PHE A 241 -1.40 -5.23 -7.84
CA PHE A 241 -0.93 -5.52 -9.19
C PHE A 241 -1.96 -5.17 -10.27
N ASN A 242 -3.27 -5.19 -9.95
CA ASN A 242 -4.36 -4.73 -10.82
C ASN A 242 -4.58 -3.22 -10.76
N GLY A 243 -3.82 -2.50 -9.94
CA GLY A 243 -3.97 -1.06 -9.74
C GLY A 243 -4.93 -0.67 -8.61
N SER A 244 -5.41 -1.61 -7.78
CA SER A 244 -6.13 -1.28 -6.56
C SER A 244 -5.18 -0.77 -5.48
N SER A 245 -5.66 0.08 -4.57
CA SER A 245 -4.83 0.71 -3.54
C SER A 245 -5.33 0.47 -2.11
N GLY A 246 -6.55 -0.06 -1.92
CA GLY A 246 -7.09 -0.43 -0.62
C GLY A 246 -6.76 -1.88 -0.27
N TYR A 247 -6.53 -2.15 1.02
CA TYR A 247 -6.20 -3.50 1.49
C TYR A 247 -7.37 -4.46 1.33
N GLU A 248 -8.58 -4.02 1.65
CA GLU A 248 -9.80 -4.80 1.59
C GLU A 248 -10.13 -5.22 0.16
N GLU A 249 -10.07 -4.28 -0.77
CA GLU A 249 -10.31 -4.56 -2.20
C GLU A 249 -9.22 -5.46 -2.78
N ALA A 250 -7.97 -5.30 -2.37
CA ALA A 250 -6.87 -6.15 -2.79
C ALA A 250 -7.05 -7.59 -2.31
N ALA A 251 -7.48 -7.77 -1.05
CA ALA A 251 -7.76 -9.07 -0.47
C ALA A 251 -8.91 -9.78 -1.20
N VAL A 252 -10.02 -9.07 -1.44
CA VAL A 252 -11.18 -9.62 -2.17
C VAL A 252 -10.80 -9.99 -3.61
N GLN A 253 -10.04 -9.14 -4.30
CA GLN A 253 -9.58 -9.47 -5.66
C GLN A 253 -8.72 -10.73 -5.67
N GLY A 254 -7.76 -10.85 -4.75
CA GLY A 254 -6.93 -12.05 -4.64
C GLY A 254 -7.74 -13.31 -4.36
N PHE A 255 -8.71 -13.20 -3.44
CA PHE A 255 -9.64 -14.29 -3.12
C PHE A 255 -10.47 -14.70 -4.34
N MET A 256 -11.12 -13.76 -5.02
CA MET A 256 -11.95 -14.05 -6.18
C MET A 256 -11.14 -14.60 -7.37
N ALA A 257 -9.92 -14.08 -7.58
CA ALA A 257 -9.02 -14.64 -8.58
C ALA A 257 -8.67 -16.11 -8.27
N GLY A 258 -8.44 -16.45 -6.99
CA GLY A 258 -8.20 -17.82 -6.54
C GLY A 258 -9.41 -18.72 -6.72
N VAL A 259 -10.61 -18.26 -6.37
CA VAL A 259 -11.88 -18.97 -6.61
C VAL A 259 -12.04 -19.28 -8.10
N ASN A 260 -11.88 -18.27 -8.96
CA ASN A 260 -12.07 -18.42 -10.41
C ASN A 260 -10.99 -19.29 -11.06
N ALA A 261 -9.75 -19.22 -10.58
CA ALA A 261 -8.70 -20.13 -10.99
C ALA A 261 -9.06 -21.59 -10.65
N SER A 262 -9.65 -21.81 -9.47
CA SER A 262 -10.13 -23.15 -9.06
C SER A 262 -11.31 -23.62 -9.92
N MET A 263 -12.26 -22.75 -10.22
CA MET A 263 -13.40 -23.06 -11.09
C MET A 263 -12.94 -23.44 -12.50
N GLU A 264 -11.96 -22.70 -13.07
CA GLU A 264 -11.34 -23.02 -14.37
C GLU A 264 -10.72 -24.42 -14.37
N VAL A 265 -9.93 -24.76 -13.34
CA VAL A 265 -9.29 -26.07 -13.20
C VAL A 265 -10.31 -27.21 -13.04
N LEU A 266 -11.43 -26.94 -12.39
CA LEU A 266 -12.52 -27.90 -12.17
C LEU A 266 -13.51 -27.99 -13.34
N GLY A 267 -13.37 -27.17 -14.38
CA GLY A 267 -14.30 -27.08 -15.49
C GLY A 267 -15.69 -26.57 -15.08
N ARG A 268 -15.75 -25.70 -14.09
CA ARG A 268 -16.97 -25.08 -13.57
C ARG A 268 -17.10 -23.65 -14.06
N GLU A 269 -18.30 -23.09 -14.00
CA GLU A 269 -18.56 -21.70 -14.32
C GLU A 269 -17.85 -20.76 -13.32
N GLN A 270 -17.20 -19.72 -13.85
CA GLN A 270 -16.51 -18.70 -13.04
C GLN A 270 -17.52 -17.78 -12.38
N VAL A 271 -17.20 -17.33 -11.17
CA VAL A 271 -18.03 -16.42 -10.36
C VAL A 271 -17.68 -14.98 -10.71
N VAL A 272 -18.68 -14.21 -11.04
CA VAL A 272 -18.55 -12.76 -11.28
C VAL A 272 -19.50 -12.04 -10.34
N LEU A 273 -18.94 -11.17 -9.50
CA LEU A 273 -19.70 -10.32 -8.60
C LEU A 273 -19.97 -8.97 -9.26
N ASP A 274 -21.13 -8.39 -8.98
CA ASP A 274 -21.48 -7.04 -9.37
C ASP A 274 -21.70 -6.13 -8.14
N ARG A 275 -22.11 -4.88 -8.37
CA ARG A 275 -22.28 -3.90 -7.30
C ARG A 275 -23.48 -4.16 -6.37
N SER A 276 -24.34 -5.09 -6.69
CA SER A 276 -25.52 -5.45 -5.89
C SER A 276 -25.24 -6.55 -4.85
N GLN A 277 -24.02 -7.12 -4.88
CA GLN A 277 -23.61 -8.28 -4.07
C GLN A 277 -22.57 -7.92 -3.02
#